data_612777ad35376c2b5997e199086e551d
#
_entry.id   612777ad35376c2b5997e199086e551d
#
_cell.length_a   1.000
_cell.length_b   1.000
_cell.length_c   1.000
_cell.angle_alpha   90.00
_cell.angle_beta   90.00
_cell.angle_gamma   90.00
#
_symmetry.space_group_name_H-M   'P 1'
#
loop_
_entity.id
_entity.type
_entity.pdbx_description
1 polymer ?
#
loop_
_entity_poly.entity_id
_entity_poly.type
_entity_poly.pdbx_seq_one_letter_code
_entity_poly.pdbx_strand_id
1 'polypeptide(L)'
;MPFLAAAPIFPACRKYPSSPAFRRAEPRVPARPEWLHEIKHDGYRLIVQRDGKTVRLWTRNGYDWSARYPRIVEAALRHRSDSFVLDGEAVLLGVDGISDFNGLHSRKHDDEVQLYAFDILMSAGDDLRPSPLHLRKNHLAKMLRRRVDGIILNDFEQGEIGPDLFRAACNMGIEGMVSKRRDSTYRAGRSSTWIKVKNRQHPAMARVREAFPVAELGSSASAR
;
A
#
# COMPACT_ATOMS: atom_id res chain seq x y z
N MET A 1 24.28 23.33 -6.22
CA MET A 1 22.93 23.57 -6.76
C MET A 1 21.97 23.34 -5.62
N PRO A 2 21.16 24.33 -5.16
CA PRO A 2 20.21 24.11 -4.08
C PRO A 2 19.04 23.26 -4.63
N PHE A 3 18.73 22.16 -3.93
CA PHE A 3 17.55 21.33 -4.18
C PHE A 3 16.30 22.22 -4.10
N LEU A 4 15.54 22.30 -5.20
CA LEU A 4 14.17 22.78 -5.14
C LEU A 4 13.43 21.92 -4.12
N ALA A 5 12.85 22.55 -3.11
CA ALA A 5 12.00 21.91 -2.12
C ALA A 5 10.90 21.12 -2.85
N ALA A 6 11.02 19.80 -2.84
CA ALA A 6 10.01 18.94 -3.41
C ALA A 6 8.69 19.23 -2.68
N ALA A 7 7.65 19.55 -3.42
CA ALA A 7 6.30 19.69 -2.88
C ALA A 7 5.98 18.44 -2.05
N PRO A 8 5.26 18.56 -0.92
CA PRO A 8 4.99 17.44 -0.03
C PRO A 8 4.36 16.28 -0.81
N ILE A 9 4.97 15.10 -0.69
CA ILE A 9 4.54 13.86 -1.36
C ILE A 9 3.11 13.49 -0.95
N PHE A 10 2.64 14.03 0.18
CA PHE A 10 1.27 13.93 0.63
C PHE A 10 0.64 15.32 0.79
N PRO A 11 -0.47 15.64 0.10
CA PRO A 11 -1.26 16.82 0.44
C PRO A 11 -1.88 16.63 1.84
N ALA A 12 -1.84 17.68 2.66
CA ALA A 12 -2.49 17.71 3.95
C ALA A 12 -3.96 17.21 3.83
N CYS A 13 -4.34 16.31 4.73
CA CYS A 13 -5.64 15.67 4.74
C CYS A 13 -6.75 16.71 5.01
N ARG A 14 -7.36 17.27 3.96
CA ARG A 14 -8.60 18.06 4.10
C ARG A 14 -9.73 17.11 4.50
N LYS A 15 -10.37 17.38 5.63
CA LYS A 15 -11.63 16.75 6.04
C LYS A 15 -12.69 17.16 5.02
N TYR A 16 -13.14 16.23 4.20
CA TYR A 16 -14.28 16.44 3.31
C TYR A 16 -15.58 16.17 4.08
N PRO A 17 -16.62 17.01 3.93
CA PRO A 17 -17.93 16.74 4.49
C PRO A 17 -18.50 15.44 3.90
N SER A 18 -19.14 14.65 4.73
CA SER A 18 -19.83 13.42 4.35
C SER A 18 -21.07 13.76 3.51
N SER A 19 -21.02 13.51 2.21
CA SER A 19 -22.21 13.50 1.37
C SER A 19 -23.07 12.26 1.64
N PRO A 20 -24.41 12.32 1.49
CA PRO A 20 -25.30 11.22 1.82
C PRO A 20 -25.01 9.98 0.98
N ALA A 21 -25.10 8.82 1.63
CA ALA A 21 -24.71 7.53 1.13
C ALA A 21 -25.63 7.04 0.01
N PHE A 22 -25.26 7.32 -1.24
CA PHE A 22 -25.59 6.39 -2.31
C PHE A 22 -24.82 5.09 -2.00
N ARG A 23 -25.51 3.96 -1.85
CA ARG A 23 -24.88 2.64 -1.77
C ARG A 23 -24.11 2.45 -3.08
N ARG A 24 -22.82 2.77 -3.07
CA ARG A 24 -21.94 2.39 -4.17
C ARG A 24 -21.90 0.87 -4.18
N ALA A 25 -22.15 0.28 -5.36
CA ALA A 25 -21.91 -1.16 -5.59
C ALA A 25 -20.51 -1.49 -5.05
N GLU A 26 -20.40 -2.60 -4.32
CA GLU A 26 -19.11 -3.04 -3.78
C GLU A 26 -18.12 -3.21 -4.92
N PRO A 27 -16.87 -2.75 -4.73
CA PRO A 27 -15.85 -2.89 -5.75
C PRO A 27 -15.61 -4.38 -6.02
N ARG A 28 -15.67 -4.76 -7.30
CA ARG A 28 -15.31 -6.11 -7.77
C ARG A 28 -13.91 -6.05 -8.37
N VAL A 29 -13.19 -7.17 -8.27
CA VAL A 29 -11.90 -7.31 -8.95
C VAL A 29 -12.15 -7.32 -10.47
N PRO A 30 -11.54 -6.42 -11.25
CA PRO A 30 -11.73 -6.38 -12.69
C PRO A 30 -11.09 -7.61 -13.36
N ALA A 31 -11.73 -8.11 -14.44
CA ALA A 31 -11.26 -9.19 -15.28
C ALA A 31 -10.98 -8.65 -16.69
N ARG A 32 -9.92 -7.87 -16.84
CA ARG A 32 -9.53 -7.27 -18.13
C ARG A 32 -8.01 -7.17 -18.27
N PRO A 33 -7.45 -7.23 -19.49
CA PRO A 33 -6.01 -7.31 -19.73
C PRO A 33 -5.22 -6.05 -19.30
N GLU A 34 -5.89 -4.90 -19.15
CA GLU A 34 -5.25 -3.65 -18.75
C GLU A 34 -5.05 -3.50 -17.23
N TRP A 35 -5.35 -4.54 -16.43
CA TRP A 35 -5.21 -4.49 -14.98
C TRP A 35 -4.04 -5.33 -14.48
N LEU A 36 -3.34 -4.79 -13.48
CA LEU A 36 -2.34 -5.47 -12.66
C LEU A 36 -2.96 -5.74 -11.30
N HIS A 37 -2.82 -6.97 -10.81
CA HIS A 37 -3.41 -7.45 -9.57
C HIS A 37 -2.32 -7.76 -8.56
N GLU A 38 -2.40 -7.17 -7.39
CA GLU A 38 -1.44 -7.31 -6.30
C GLU A 38 -2.13 -7.80 -5.03
N ILE A 39 -1.44 -8.61 -4.24
CA ILE A 39 -1.88 -8.93 -2.88
C ILE A 39 -1.97 -7.63 -2.08
N LYS A 40 -3.06 -7.48 -1.35
CA LYS A 40 -3.22 -6.42 -0.37
C LYS A 40 -2.73 -6.93 0.99
N HIS A 41 -1.52 -6.52 1.34
CA HIS A 41 -0.99 -6.77 2.67
C HIS A 41 -1.70 -5.90 3.72
N ASP A 42 -1.87 -6.45 4.92
CA ASP A 42 -2.41 -5.75 6.08
C ASP A 42 -1.25 -5.15 6.88
N GLY A 43 -0.97 -3.87 6.67
CA GLY A 43 0.18 -3.20 7.25
C GLY A 43 0.03 -1.67 7.32
N TYR A 44 1.16 -0.98 7.33
CA TYR A 44 1.21 0.48 7.29
C TYR A 44 1.89 0.96 6.01
N ARG A 45 1.18 1.75 5.21
CA ARG A 45 1.75 2.35 4.01
C ARG A 45 2.85 3.33 4.36
N LEU A 46 4.02 3.15 3.72
CA LEU A 46 5.19 4.01 3.85
C LEU A 46 5.70 4.47 2.49
N ILE A 47 6.21 5.70 2.48
CA ILE A 47 7.11 6.18 1.44
C ILE A 47 8.52 6.08 1.99
N VAL A 48 9.35 5.28 1.33
CA VAL A 48 10.78 5.16 1.64
C VAL A 48 11.55 6.08 0.72
N GLN A 49 12.17 7.09 1.29
CA GLN A 49 13.02 8.05 0.58
C GLN A 49 14.47 7.84 0.98
N ARG A 50 15.34 7.61 0.00
CA ARG A 50 16.79 7.63 0.18
C ARG A 50 17.40 8.76 -0.61
N ASP A 51 18.30 9.49 0.05
CA ASP A 51 19.16 10.52 -0.56
C ASP A 51 20.57 10.38 0.04
N GLY A 52 21.49 9.81 -0.73
CA GLY A 52 22.84 9.48 -0.30
C GLY A 52 22.86 8.55 0.91
N LYS A 53 23.34 9.09 2.04
CA LYS A 53 23.43 8.39 3.34
C LYS A 53 22.18 8.58 4.20
N THR A 54 21.20 9.37 3.76
CA THR A 54 19.98 9.65 4.53
C THR A 54 18.83 8.79 4.02
N VAL A 55 18.12 8.14 4.94
CA VAL A 55 16.88 7.40 4.66
C VAL A 55 15.78 7.94 5.56
N ARG A 56 14.60 8.17 4.98
CA ARG A 56 13.39 8.58 5.70
C ARG A 56 12.22 7.66 5.34
N LEU A 57 11.43 7.29 6.35
CA LEU A 57 10.24 6.48 6.23
C LEU A 57 9.01 7.31 6.57
N TRP A 58 8.34 7.83 5.54
CA TRP A 58 7.20 8.72 5.73
C TRP A 58 5.90 7.93 5.77
N THR A 59 5.13 8.12 6.84
CA THR A 59 3.76 7.58 6.92
C THR A 59 2.80 8.41 6.07
N ARG A 60 1.60 7.88 5.83
CA ARG A 60 0.52 8.60 5.14
C ARG A 60 0.20 9.98 5.73
N ASN A 61 0.40 10.15 7.05
CA ASN A 61 0.12 11.39 7.76
C ASN A 61 1.36 12.30 7.87
N GLY A 62 2.48 11.96 7.22
CA GLY A 62 3.71 12.73 7.20
C GLY A 62 4.61 12.55 8.43
N TYR A 63 4.37 11.55 9.27
CA TYR A 63 5.28 11.22 10.37
C TYR A 63 6.50 10.46 9.84
N ASP A 64 7.67 10.76 10.39
CA ASP A 64 8.90 10.02 10.15
C ASP A 64 9.00 8.81 11.09
N TRP A 65 8.96 7.62 10.50
CA TRP A 65 9.10 6.35 11.21
C TRP A 65 10.45 5.66 10.97
N SER A 66 11.47 6.40 10.57
CA SER A 66 12.81 5.84 10.30
C SER A 66 13.41 5.13 11.52
N ALA A 67 13.24 5.69 12.72
CA ALA A 67 13.70 5.07 13.97
C ALA A 67 12.87 3.82 14.35
N ARG A 68 11.64 3.70 13.81
CA ARG A 68 10.75 2.59 14.14
C ARG A 68 11.07 1.31 13.39
N TYR A 69 11.48 1.40 12.13
CA TYR A 69 11.72 0.23 11.27
C TYR A 69 13.17 0.19 10.77
N PRO A 70 14.13 -0.14 11.64
CA PRO A 70 15.57 -0.10 11.31
C PRO A 70 15.93 -1.03 10.15
N ARG A 71 15.31 -2.21 10.05
CA ARG A 71 15.57 -3.18 8.97
C ARG A 71 15.28 -2.60 7.58
N ILE A 72 14.20 -1.82 7.43
CA ILE A 72 13.87 -1.14 6.16
C ILE A 72 14.91 -0.06 5.85
N VAL A 73 15.34 0.72 6.85
CA VAL A 73 16.38 1.75 6.70
C VAL A 73 17.71 1.13 6.27
N GLU A 74 18.14 0.08 6.94
CA GLU A 74 19.37 -0.64 6.59
C GLU A 74 19.30 -1.25 5.19
N ALA A 75 18.17 -1.86 4.82
CA ALA A 75 17.95 -2.39 3.49
C ALA A 75 18.08 -1.29 2.42
N ALA A 76 17.46 -0.14 2.66
CA ALA A 76 17.58 1.01 1.77
C ALA A 76 19.03 1.48 1.66
N LEU A 77 19.79 1.57 2.76
CA LEU A 77 21.21 1.97 2.75
C LEU A 77 22.12 0.97 2.05
N ARG A 78 21.83 -0.32 2.13
CA ARG A 78 22.58 -1.40 1.45
C ARG A 78 22.31 -1.49 -0.05
N HIS A 79 21.22 -0.86 -0.54
CA HIS A 79 20.90 -0.89 -1.95
C HIS A 79 21.96 -0.12 -2.78
N ARG A 80 22.23 -0.58 -4.02
CA ARG A 80 23.27 0.00 -4.88
C ARG A 80 22.96 1.43 -5.34
N SER A 81 21.67 1.74 -5.60
CA SER A 81 21.25 3.11 -5.89
C SER A 81 21.19 3.88 -4.59
N ASP A 82 21.76 5.07 -4.57
CA ASP A 82 21.82 5.96 -3.41
C ASP A 82 20.74 7.05 -3.43
N SER A 83 19.91 7.10 -4.47
CA SER A 83 18.81 8.07 -4.58
C SER A 83 17.59 7.42 -5.19
N PHE A 84 16.51 7.29 -4.38
CA PHE A 84 15.23 6.75 -4.83
C PHE A 84 14.09 7.09 -3.85
N VAL A 85 12.85 6.98 -4.37
CA VAL A 85 11.63 7.04 -3.57
C VAL A 85 10.74 5.85 -3.93
N LEU A 86 10.45 5.00 -2.95
CA LEU A 86 9.56 3.85 -3.07
C LEU A 86 8.25 4.08 -2.33
N ASP A 87 7.15 3.49 -2.85
CA ASP A 87 5.86 3.38 -2.17
C ASP A 87 5.60 1.91 -1.86
N GLY A 88 5.32 1.60 -0.61
CA GLY A 88 5.15 0.23 -0.16
C GLY A 88 4.29 0.11 1.09
N GLU A 89 4.10 -1.14 1.52
CA GLU A 89 3.44 -1.47 2.77
C GLU A 89 4.49 -2.05 3.73
N ALA A 90 4.60 -1.49 4.94
CA ALA A 90 5.39 -2.07 6.03
C ALA A 90 4.59 -3.21 6.65
N VAL A 91 5.15 -4.42 6.63
CA VAL A 91 4.46 -5.65 6.99
C VAL A 91 5.32 -6.46 7.95
N LEU A 92 4.70 -6.99 8.98
CA LEU A 92 5.21 -8.11 9.77
C LEU A 92 4.54 -9.39 9.26
N LEU A 93 5.32 -10.41 8.93
CA LEU A 93 4.77 -11.71 8.54
C LEU A 93 4.71 -12.64 9.75
N GLY A 94 3.59 -13.36 9.87
CA GLY A 94 3.49 -14.52 10.75
C GLY A 94 4.29 -15.72 10.22
N VAL A 95 4.33 -16.77 11.00
CA VAL A 95 5.03 -18.04 10.64
C VAL A 95 4.41 -18.72 9.41
N ASP A 96 3.17 -18.41 9.09
CA ASP A 96 2.42 -18.87 7.92
C ASP A 96 2.67 -18.00 6.66
N GLY A 97 3.50 -16.95 6.76
CA GLY A 97 3.77 -16.02 5.68
C GLY A 97 2.66 -15.01 5.42
N ILE A 98 1.63 -14.94 6.27
CA ILE A 98 0.53 -13.97 6.19
C ILE A 98 0.85 -12.75 7.06
N SER A 99 0.29 -11.59 6.69
CA SER A 99 0.50 -10.35 7.44
C SER A 99 -0.08 -10.44 8.84
N ASP A 100 0.75 -10.32 9.88
CA ASP A 100 0.34 -10.20 11.28
C ASP A 100 0.24 -8.72 11.69
N PHE A 101 -0.93 -8.14 11.47
CA PHE A 101 -1.17 -6.75 11.87
C PHE A 101 -1.16 -6.53 13.37
N ASN A 102 -1.56 -7.51 14.18
CA ASN A 102 -1.57 -7.36 15.64
C ASN A 102 -0.15 -7.33 16.19
N GLY A 103 0.73 -8.21 15.70
CA GLY A 103 2.16 -8.18 15.98
C GLY A 103 2.80 -6.85 15.56
N LEU A 104 2.51 -6.38 14.34
CA LEU A 104 2.96 -5.09 13.82
C LEU A 104 2.49 -3.91 14.69
N HIS A 105 1.22 -3.92 15.09
CA HIS A 105 0.62 -2.86 15.92
C HIS A 105 1.18 -2.85 17.35
N SER A 106 1.54 -4.02 17.88
CA SER A 106 2.10 -4.18 19.25
C SER A 106 3.44 -3.47 19.43
N ARG A 107 4.17 -3.18 18.33
CA ARG A 107 5.51 -2.58 18.28
C ARG A 107 6.63 -3.44 18.90
N LYS A 108 6.35 -4.70 19.25
CA LYS A 108 7.34 -5.60 19.86
C LYS A 108 8.30 -6.21 18.84
N HIS A 109 7.96 -6.12 17.55
CA HIS A 109 8.66 -6.72 16.42
C HIS A 109 9.01 -5.67 15.35
N ASP A 110 9.22 -4.41 15.76
CA ASP A 110 9.51 -3.29 14.85
C ASP A 110 10.82 -3.53 14.03
N ASP A 111 11.75 -4.32 14.54
CA ASP A 111 13.01 -4.73 13.89
C ASP A 111 12.85 -5.86 12.86
N GLU A 112 11.74 -6.60 12.90
CA GLU A 112 11.44 -7.67 11.95
C GLU A 112 10.63 -7.19 10.73
N VAL A 113 10.08 -5.97 10.80
CA VAL A 113 9.20 -5.40 9.78
C VAL A 113 9.92 -5.21 8.46
N GLN A 114 9.28 -5.61 7.36
CA GLN A 114 9.77 -5.50 6.00
C GLN A 114 8.89 -4.58 5.17
N LEU A 115 9.43 -3.97 4.12
CA LEU A 115 8.68 -3.20 3.13
C LEU A 115 8.34 -4.09 1.93
N TYR A 116 7.05 -4.23 1.63
CA TYR A 116 6.56 -4.75 0.36
C TYR A 116 6.36 -3.57 -0.59
N ALA A 117 7.38 -3.31 -1.41
CA ALA A 117 7.38 -2.19 -2.35
C ALA A 117 6.50 -2.51 -3.56
N PHE A 118 5.51 -1.66 -3.82
CA PHE A 118 4.56 -1.84 -4.92
C PHE A 118 4.62 -0.73 -5.97
N ASP A 119 5.37 0.34 -5.75
CA ASP A 119 5.61 1.40 -6.74
C ASP A 119 6.97 2.09 -6.51
N ILE A 120 7.51 2.72 -7.56
CA ILE A 120 8.68 3.58 -7.51
C ILE A 120 8.33 4.95 -8.09
N LEU A 121 8.64 5.99 -7.33
CA LEU A 121 8.24 7.36 -7.64
C LEU A 121 9.38 8.20 -8.18
N MET A 122 10.62 7.88 -7.75
CA MET A 122 11.84 8.55 -8.18
C MET A 122 13.00 7.55 -8.19
N SER A 123 13.92 7.70 -9.12
CA SER A 123 15.16 6.91 -9.19
C SER A 123 16.28 7.74 -9.82
N ALA A 124 17.45 7.80 -9.16
CA ALA A 124 18.64 8.51 -9.62
C ALA A 124 18.37 9.98 -10.04
N GLY A 125 17.44 10.65 -9.35
CA GLY A 125 17.04 12.04 -9.64
C GLY A 125 15.87 12.19 -10.62
N ASP A 126 15.48 11.13 -11.34
CA ASP A 126 14.38 11.17 -12.31
C ASP A 126 13.03 10.98 -11.61
N ASP A 127 12.05 11.86 -11.89
CA ASP A 127 10.67 11.71 -11.43
C ASP A 127 9.92 10.73 -12.34
N LEU A 128 9.58 9.56 -11.78
CA LEU A 128 8.88 8.50 -12.50
C LEU A 128 7.35 8.58 -12.38
N ARG A 129 6.80 9.47 -11.56
CA ARG A 129 5.35 9.59 -11.31
C ARG A 129 4.52 9.85 -12.58
N PRO A 130 5.00 10.63 -13.58
CA PRO A 130 4.30 10.80 -14.85
C PRO A 130 4.29 9.55 -15.75
N SER A 131 5.19 8.61 -15.51
CA SER A 131 5.28 7.38 -16.31
C SER A 131 4.12 6.43 -16.04
N PRO A 132 3.69 5.63 -17.05
CA PRO A 132 2.73 4.54 -16.86
C PRO A 132 3.16 3.53 -15.78
N LEU A 133 2.20 2.98 -15.04
CA LEU A 133 2.47 2.05 -13.92
C LEU A 133 3.31 0.84 -14.35
N HIS A 134 3.05 0.25 -15.52
CA HIS A 134 3.81 -0.92 -15.97
C HIS A 134 5.31 -0.61 -16.18
N LEU A 135 5.66 0.62 -16.60
CA LEU A 135 7.06 1.04 -16.72
C LEU A 135 7.69 1.24 -15.34
N ARG A 136 6.97 1.84 -14.40
CA ARG A 136 7.42 1.98 -13.01
C ARG A 136 7.61 0.61 -12.34
N LYS A 137 6.69 -0.34 -12.55
CA LYS A 137 6.81 -1.72 -12.07
C LYS A 137 8.04 -2.44 -12.63
N ASN A 138 8.28 -2.30 -13.94
CA ASN A 138 9.48 -2.87 -14.56
C ASN A 138 10.77 -2.25 -13.99
N HIS A 139 10.77 -0.94 -13.73
CA HIS A 139 11.90 -0.27 -13.09
C HIS A 139 12.10 -0.78 -11.66
N LEU A 140 11.05 -0.85 -10.86
CA LEU A 140 11.07 -1.38 -9.49
C LEU A 140 11.59 -2.83 -9.45
N ALA A 141 11.10 -3.70 -10.34
CA ALA A 141 11.54 -5.08 -10.42
C ALA A 141 13.03 -5.20 -10.79
N LYS A 142 13.52 -4.38 -11.74
CA LYS A 142 14.95 -4.32 -12.08
C LYS A 142 15.79 -3.83 -10.90
N MET A 143 15.33 -2.81 -10.19
CA MET A 143 15.99 -2.25 -9.02
C MET A 143 16.10 -3.29 -7.90
N LEU A 144 15.02 -4.02 -7.58
CA LEU A 144 14.96 -4.99 -6.50
C LEU A 144 15.37 -6.42 -6.91
N ARG A 145 15.85 -6.64 -8.16
CA ARG A 145 16.28 -7.95 -8.64
C ARG A 145 17.32 -8.62 -7.74
N ARG A 146 18.24 -7.84 -7.19
CA ARG A 146 19.14 -8.30 -6.13
C ARG A 146 18.42 -8.09 -4.82
N ARG A 147 17.90 -9.17 -4.27
CA ARG A 147 17.19 -9.16 -2.99
C ARG A 147 18.08 -8.55 -1.91
N VAL A 148 17.59 -7.51 -1.27
CA VAL A 148 18.15 -6.94 -0.05
C VAL A 148 17.12 -7.24 1.03
N ASP A 149 17.54 -7.96 2.05
CA ASP A 149 16.69 -8.28 3.18
C ASP A 149 16.11 -6.99 3.81
N GLY A 150 14.79 -6.93 3.97
CA GLY A 150 14.06 -5.76 4.49
C GLY A 150 13.27 -4.97 3.45
N ILE A 151 13.58 -5.11 2.13
CA ILE A 151 12.76 -4.53 1.04
C ILE A 151 12.48 -5.61 0.00
N ILE A 152 11.21 -5.91 -0.21
CA ILE A 152 10.72 -6.99 -1.08
C ILE A 152 9.83 -6.36 -2.15
N LEU A 153 9.94 -6.86 -3.39
CA LEU A 153 9.00 -6.51 -4.45
C LEU A 153 7.62 -7.11 -4.10
N ASN A 154 6.58 -6.27 -4.10
CA ASN A 154 5.22 -6.78 -4.07
C ASN A 154 4.85 -7.27 -5.47
N ASP A 155 4.83 -8.59 -5.64
CA ASP A 155 4.56 -9.25 -6.91
C ASP A 155 3.14 -8.93 -7.42
N PHE A 156 2.97 -9.03 -8.72
CA PHE A 156 1.70 -8.76 -9.38
C PHE A 156 1.47 -9.70 -10.55
N GLU A 157 0.19 -9.95 -10.81
CA GLU A 157 -0.25 -10.67 -12.00
C GLU A 157 -1.02 -9.73 -12.92
N GLN A 158 -0.94 -9.94 -14.24
CA GLN A 158 -1.64 -9.12 -15.22
C GLN A 158 -2.74 -9.90 -15.90
N GLY A 159 -3.86 -9.22 -16.19
CA GLY A 159 -4.88 -9.72 -17.10
C GLY A 159 -6.19 -10.09 -16.42
N GLU A 160 -6.90 -11.05 -17.03
CA GLU A 160 -8.29 -11.40 -16.66
C GLU A 160 -8.37 -12.30 -15.42
N ILE A 161 -7.23 -12.82 -14.94
CA ILE A 161 -7.13 -13.76 -13.82
C ILE A 161 -7.52 -13.16 -12.45
N GLY A 162 -7.73 -11.84 -12.38
CA GLY A 162 -7.97 -11.13 -11.12
C GLY A 162 -9.03 -11.75 -10.20
N PRO A 163 -10.24 -12.14 -10.67
CA PRO A 163 -11.25 -12.77 -9.84
C PRO A 163 -10.81 -14.10 -9.23
N ASP A 164 -10.03 -14.91 -9.98
CA ASP A 164 -9.55 -16.21 -9.50
C ASP A 164 -8.44 -16.03 -8.47
N LEU A 165 -7.52 -15.07 -8.70
CA LEU A 165 -6.51 -14.68 -7.72
C LEU A 165 -7.15 -14.16 -6.43
N PHE A 166 -8.21 -13.36 -6.54
CA PHE A 166 -8.93 -12.88 -5.36
C PHE A 166 -9.57 -14.02 -4.56
N ARG A 167 -10.16 -14.99 -5.24
CA ARG A 167 -10.74 -16.19 -4.60
C ARG A 167 -9.63 -16.97 -3.87
N ALA A 168 -8.50 -17.21 -4.53
CA ALA A 168 -7.35 -17.88 -3.92
C ALA A 168 -6.83 -17.10 -2.69
N ALA A 169 -6.66 -15.77 -2.80
CA ALA A 169 -6.25 -14.93 -1.70
C ALA A 169 -7.21 -14.99 -0.50
N CYS A 170 -8.52 -15.01 -0.75
CA CYS A 170 -9.52 -15.19 0.32
C CYS A 170 -9.38 -16.55 1.02
N ASN A 171 -9.19 -17.63 0.25
CA ASN A 171 -9.00 -18.98 0.80
C ASN A 171 -7.73 -19.11 1.65
N MET A 172 -6.69 -18.34 1.32
CA MET A 172 -5.45 -18.26 2.09
C MET A 172 -5.54 -17.32 3.29
N GLY A 173 -6.67 -16.67 3.55
CA GLY A 173 -6.81 -15.72 4.66
C GLY A 173 -6.15 -14.35 4.44
N ILE A 174 -5.82 -14.00 3.20
CA ILE A 174 -5.21 -12.70 2.86
C ILE A 174 -6.28 -11.57 2.93
N GLU A 175 -5.86 -10.33 3.29
CA GLU A 175 -6.77 -9.18 3.46
C GLU A 175 -7.57 -8.84 2.20
N GLY A 176 -7.03 -9.13 1.02
CA GLY A 176 -7.68 -8.84 -0.24
C GLY A 176 -6.69 -8.57 -1.38
N MET A 177 -7.14 -7.78 -2.35
CA MET A 177 -6.34 -7.42 -3.51
C MET A 177 -6.47 -5.94 -3.88
N VAL A 178 -5.43 -5.44 -4.54
CA VAL A 178 -5.41 -4.13 -5.19
C VAL A 178 -5.21 -4.34 -6.68
N SER A 179 -6.21 -3.96 -7.47
CA SER A 179 -6.11 -3.95 -8.93
C SER A 179 -5.80 -2.52 -9.41
N LYS A 180 -4.79 -2.38 -10.26
CA LYS A 180 -4.27 -1.09 -10.72
C LYS A 180 -4.22 -1.08 -12.25
N ARG A 181 -4.65 0.02 -12.87
CA ARG A 181 -4.53 0.17 -14.32
C ARG A 181 -3.07 0.32 -14.72
N ARG A 182 -2.62 -0.52 -15.66
CA ARG A 182 -1.22 -0.62 -16.11
C ARG A 182 -0.69 0.66 -16.77
N ASP A 183 -1.56 1.45 -17.36
CA ASP A 183 -1.27 2.69 -18.09
C ASP A 183 -1.39 3.95 -17.21
N SER A 184 -1.78 3.80 -15.94
CA SER A 184 -2.01 4.94 -15.07
C SER A 184 -0.72 5.61 -14.60
N THR A 185 -0.74 6.94 -14.55
CA THR A 185 0.28 7.74 -13.85
C THR A 185 0.08 7.66 -12.34
N TYR A 186 1.11 7.96 -11.57
CA TYR A 186 1.00 8.00 -10.12
C TYR A 186 0.23 9.26 -9.66
N ARG A 187 -0.74 9.05 -8.77
CA ARG A 187 -1.47 10.14 -8.12
C ARG A 187 -1.52 9.91 -6.62
N ALA A 188 -1.13 10.93 -5.86
CA ALA A 188 -1.28 10.89 -4.42
C ALA A 188 -2.76 10.89 -4.01
N GLY A 189 -3.11 10.18 -2.94
CA GLY A 189 -4.47 10.13 -2.40
C GLY A 189 -5.36 9.05 -3.03
N ARG A 190 -6.67 9.37 -3.21
CA ARG A 190 -7.64 8.46 -3.83
C ARG A 190 -7.47 8.46 -5.35
N SER A 191 -7.43 7.28 -5.94
CA SER A 191 -7.35 7.11 -7.39
C SER A 191 -8.49 6.19 -7.87
N SER A 192 -9.16 6.56 -8.95
CA SER A 192 -10.15 5.70 -9.62
C SER A 192 -9.49 4.55 -10.40
N THR A 193 -8.18 4.66 -10.64
CA THR A 193 -7.39 3.64 -11.35
C THR A 193 -6.83 2.56 -10.42
N TRP A 194 -7.09 2.66 -9.10
CA TRP A 194 -6.73 1.67 -8.09
C TRP A 194 -7.99 1.17 -7.39
N ILE A 195 -8.35 -0.08 -7.62
CA ILE A 195 -9.52 -0.74 -7.04
C ILE A 195 -9.05 -1.66 -5.93
N LYS A 196 -9.50 -1.40 -4.69
CA LYS A 196 -9.19 -2.23 -3.53
C LYS A 196 -10.41 -3.10 -3.22
N VAL A 197 -10.23 -4.42 -3.25
CA VAL A 197 -11.27 -5.39 -2.90
C VAL A 197 -10.79 -6.15 -1.68
N LYS A 198 -11.57 -6.10 -0.60
CA LYS A 198 -11.23 -6.74 0.67
C LYS A 198 -11.93 -8.08 0.84
N ASN A 199 -11.24 -9.02 1.45
CA ASN A 199 -11.80 -10.26 1.95
C ASN A 199 -12.73 -9.94 3.14
N ARG A 200 -14.02 -10.26 3.01
CA ARG A 200 -15.02 -9.96 4.05
C ARG A 200 -14.82 -10.74 5.34
N GLN A 201 -14.14 -11.88 5.27
CA GLN A 201 -13.86 -12.75 6.41
C GLN A 201 -12.57 -12.36 7.14
N HIS A 202 -11.75 -11.48 6.53
CA HIS A 202 -10.48 -11.09 7.14
C HIS A 202 -10.68 -10.19 8.37
N PRO A 203 -9.90 -10.38 9.47
CA PRO A 203 -10.00 -9.58 10.72
C PRO A 203 -9.92 -8.07 10.50
N ALA A 204 -9.19 -7.60 9.48
CA ALA A 204 -9.15 -6.17 9.11
C ALA A 204 -10.53 -5.56 8.83
N MET A 205 -11.54 -6.37 8.49
CA MET A 205 -12.91 -5.88 8.29
C MET A 205 -13.61 -5.57 9.60
N ALA A 206 -13.33 -6.31 10.67
CA ALA A 206 -13.87 -6.04 12.00
C ALA A 206 -13.32 -4.71 12.54
N ARG A 207 -12.01 -4.46 12.42
CA ARG A 207 -11.36 -3.21 12.82
C ARG A 207 -11.98 -1.96 12.17
N VAL A 208 -12.39 -2.08 10.91
CA VAL A 208 -13.07 -0.97 10.20
C VAL A 208 -14.46 -0.72 10.76
N ARG A 209 -15.21 -1.76 11.11
CA ARG A 209 -16.56 -1.66 11.70
C ARG A 209 -16.52 -1.04 13.09
N GLU A 210 -15.56 -1.42 13.93
CA GLU A 210 -15.35 -0.86 15.27
C GLU A 210 -14.95 0.61 15.24
N ALA A 211 -14.10 1.01 14.27
CA ALA A 211 -13.68 2.40 14.10
C ALA A 211 -14.80 3.31 13.55
N PHE A 212 -15.80 2.75 12.87
CA PHE A 212 -16.97 3.46 12.32
C PHE A 212 -18.24 2.63 12.58
N PRO A 213 -18.77 2.62 13.83
CA PRO A 213 -20.01 1.93 14.13
C PRO A 213 -21.13 2.53 13.27
N VAL A 214 -21.81 1.67 12.50
CA VAL A 214 -23.01 2.06 11.78
C VAL A 214 -24.06 2.33 12.85
N ALA A 215 -24.48 3.60 12.99
CA ALA A 215 -25.59 3.96 13.86
C ALA A 215 -26.79 3.10 13.42
N GLU A 216 -27.26 2.24 14.31
CA GLU A 216 -28.51 1.53 14.11
C GLU A 216 -29.59 2.57 13.96
N LEU A 217 -30.15 2.66 12.76
CA LEU A 217 -31.42 3.38 12.55
C LEU A 217 -32.47 2.64 13.36
N GLY A 218 -32.75 3.19 14.55
CA GLY A 218 -33.75 2.66 15.43
C GLY A 218 -35.07 2.45 14.68
N SER A 219 -35.55 1.21 14.70
CA SER A 219 -36.92 0.89 14.38
C SER A 219 -37.79 1.50 15.47
N SER A 220 -38.31 2.70 15.27
CA SER A 220 -39.44 3.19 16.04
C SER A 220 -40.67 2.37 15.61
N ALA A 221 -40.93 1.30 16.35
CA ALA A 221 -42.23 0.66 16.32
C ALA A 221 -43.25 1.70 16.81
N SER A 222 -44.06 2.15 15.88
CA SER A 222 -45.29 2.88 16.20
C SER A 222 -46.26 1.90 16.86
N ALA A 223 -46.49 2.07 18.14
CA ALA A 223 -47.65 1.56 18.82
C ALA A 223 -48.61 2.72 19.02
N ARG A 224 -49.78 2.59 18.40
CA ARG A 224 -51.18 3.06 18.61
C ARG A 224 -51.75 3.86 17.49
#